data_78aac3ffb8e26e5f52bccbdb7206afd3
#
_entry.id   78aac3ffb8e26e5f52bccbdb7206afd3
#
_cell.length_a   1.000
_cell.length_b   1.000
_cell.length_c   1.000
_cell.angle_alpha   90.00
_cell.angle_beta   90.00
_cell.angle_gamma   90.00
#
_symmetry.space_group_name_H-M   'P 1'
#
loop_
_entity.id
_entity.type
_entity.pdbx_description
1 polymer ?
#
loop_
_entity_poly.entity_id
_entity_poly.type
_entity_poly.pdbx_seq_one_letter_code
_entity_poly.pdbx_strand_id
1 'polypeptide(L)'
;SEEEELKEEQYDVFRGEGAHLGSVRRSKMKTAMMIANIDRAMEELRAEYETKEMTYKYDAFKMHYIDGASYEEIADIQNCGKNTPSRWSKELIRKMSVKLFGIDGVEKY
;
A
#
# COMPACT_ATOMS: atom_id res chain seq x y z
N SER A 1 4.31 -20.82 -0.71
CA SER A 1 4.08 -19.44 -0.26
C SER A 1 2.59 -19.13 -0.26
N GLU A 2 2.23 -18.07 0.39
CA GLU A 2 0.85 -17.60 0.46
C GLU A 2 0.28 -17.25 -0.93
N GLU A 3 1.11 -16.69 -1.80
CA GLU A 3 0.73 -16.41 -3.18
C GLU A 3 0.44 -17.67 -3.98
N GLU A 4 1.22 -18.72 -3.79
CA GLU A 4 1.00 -20.00 -4.46
C GLU A 4 -0.28 -20.66 -3.99
N GLU A 5 -0.55 -20.65 -2.69
CA GLU A 5 -1.80 -21.16 -2.13
C GLU A 5 -3.01 -20.42 -2.68
N LEU A 6 -2.90 -19.09 -2.82
CA LEU A 6 -3.98 -18.29 -3.37
C LEU A 6 -4.22 -18.54 -4.85
N LYS A 7 -3.17 -18.82 -5.61
CA LYS A 7 -3.32 -19.23 -7.02
C LYS A 7 -4.01 -20.59 -7.15
N GLU A 8 -3.68 -21.53 -6.28
CA GLU A 8 -4.34 -22.82 -6.24
C GLU A 8 -5.81 -22.69 -5.84
N GLU A 9 -6.11 -21.86 -4.85
CA GLU A 9 -7.48 -21.58 -4.44
C GLU A 9 -8.28 -20.93 -5.55
N GLN A 10 -7.69 -20.04 -6.32
CA GLN A 10 -8.31 -19.42 -7.48
C GLN A 10 -8.69 -20.47 -8.53
N TYR A 11 -7.79 -21.40 -8.78
CA TYR A 11 -8.03 -22.48 -9.73
C TYR A 11 -9.19 -23.38 -9.29
N ASP A 12 -9.25 -23.69 -8.00
CA ASP A 12 -10.33 -24.50 -7.41
C ASP A 12 -11.69 -23.81 -7.49
N VAL A 13 -11.72 -22.50 -7.30
CA VAL A 13 -12.95 -21.71 -7.45
C VAL A 13 -13.52 -21.82 -8.86
N PHE A 14 -12.67 -21.77 -9.88
CA PHE A 14 -13.09 -21.96 -11.27
C PHE A 14 -13.59 -23.38 -11.58
N ARG A 15 -13.24 -24.35 -10.76
CA ARG A 15 -13.73 -25.73 -10.89
C ARG A 15 -15.12 -25.96 -10.32
N GLY A 16 -15.72 -24.94 -9.71
CA GLY A 16 -17.08 -25.03 -9.18
C GLY A 16 -17.21 -25.76 -7.85
N GLU A 17 -16.17 -25.75 -7.02
CA GLU A 17 -16.28 -26.30 -5.67
C GLU A 17 -17.27 -25.48 -4.83
N GLY A 18 -17.86 -26.10 -3.80
CA GLY A 18 -19.02 -25.63 -3.06
C GLY A 18 -19.03 -24.13 -2.74
N ALA A 19 -20.21 -23.50 -2.83
CA ALA A 19 -20.38 -22.06 -2.72
C ALA A 19 -19.74 -21.42 -1.47
N HIS A 20 -19.74 -22.11 -0.34
CA HIS A 20 -19.15 -21.61 0.90
C HIS A 20 -17.61 -21.55 0.82
N LEU A 21 -16.97 -22.62 0.37
CA LEU A 21 -15.53 -22.66 0.17
C LEU A 21 -15.10 -21.65 -0.90
N GLY A 22 -15.87 -21.54 -1.98
CA GLY A 22 -15.62 -20.57 -3.03
C GLY A 22 -15.63 -19.13 -2.53
N SER A 23 -16.53 -18.80 -1.57
CA SER A 23 -16.62 -17.48 -0.97
C SER A 23 -15.37 -17.15 -0.14
N VAL A 24 -14.90 -18.09 0.70
CA VAL A 24 -13.69 -17.93 1.51
C VAL A 24 -12.47 -17.76 0.62
N ARG A 25 -12.33 -18.58 -0.42
CA ARG A 25 -11.22 -18.50 -1.37
C ARG A 25 -11.19 -17.18 -2.13
N ARG A 26 -12.38 -16.69 -2.53
CA ARG A 26 -12.49 -15.37 -3.18
C ARG A 26 -12.05 -14.24 -2.28
N SER A 27 -12.38 -14.30 -0.98
CA SER A 27 -11.94 -13.30 0.00
C SER A 27 -10.42 -13.28 0.14
N LYS A 28 -9.80 -14.44 0.23
CA LYS A 28 -8.34 -14.56 0.28
C LYS A 28 -7.67 -14.02 -0.98
N MET A 29 -8.24 -14.32 -2.14
CA MET A 29 -7.74 -13.83 -3.42
C MET A 29 -7.82 -12.30 -3.50
N LYS A 30 -8.93 -11.71 -3.07
CA LYS A 30 -9.08 -10.25 -3.03
C LYS A 30 -8.01 -9.62 -2.14
N THR A 31 -7.73 -10.21 -0.98
CA THR A 31 -6.69 -9.75 -0.06
C THR A 31 -5.32 -9.81 -0.73
N ALA A 32 -4.99 -10.92 -1.41
CA ALA A 32 -3.72 -11.06 -2.11
C ALA A 32 -3.57 -10.03 -3.23
N MET A 33 -4.63 -9.79 -4.00
CA MET A 33 -4.62 -8.78 -5.06
C MET A 33 -4.42 -7.38 -4.50
N MET A 34 -5.04 -7.09 -3.35
CA MET A 34 -4.88 -5.82 -2.67
C MET A 34 -3.44 -5.64 -2.19
N ILE A 35 -2.84 -6.66 -1.59
CA ILE A 35 -1.43 -6.64 -1.15
C ILE A 35 -0.52 -6.41 -2.37
N ALA A 36 -0.74 -7.12 -3.46
CA ALA A 36 0.04 -6.97 -4.69
C ALA A 36 -0.08 -5.56 -5.28
N ASN A 37 -1.26 -4.98 -5.25
CA ASN A 37 -1.49 -3.61 -5.71
C ASN A 37 -0.77 -2.59 -4.83
N ILE A 38 -0.77 -2.81 -3.52
CA ILE A 38 -0.05 -1.93 -2.58
C ILE A 38 1.45 -1.96 -2.86
N ASP A 39 2.02 -3.15 -3.02
CA ASP A 39 3.45 -3.29 -3.31
C ASP A 39 3.84 -2.58 -4.62
N ARG A 40 3.03 -2.76 -5.65
CA ARG A 40 3.25 -2.10 -6.94
C ARG A 40 3.13 -0.58 -6.81
N ALA A 41 2.09 -0.11 -6.12
CA ALA A 41 1.87 1.31 -5.91
C ALA A 41 2.99 1.94 -5.09
N MET A 42 3.48 1.25 -4.07
CA MET A 42 4.62 1.71 -3.27
C MET A 42 5.87 1.83 -4.12
N GLU A 43 6.15 0.84 -4.97
CA GLU A 43 7.33 0.88 -5.83
C GLU A 43 7.23 2.01 -6.88
N GLU A 44 6.06 2.22 -7.45
CA GLU A 44 5.83 3.34 -8.37
C GLU A 44 6.05 4.69 -7.67
N LEU A 45 5.55 4.80 -6.45
CA LEU A 45 5.70 6.01 -5.64
C LEU A 45 7.18 6.26 -5.30
N ARG A 46 7.89 5.21 -4.89
CA ARG A 46 9.32 5.28 -4.60
C ARG A 46 10.10 5.79 -5.81
N ALA A 47 9.85 5.21 -6.99
CA ALA A 47 10.52 5.58 -8.22
C ALA A 47 10.21 7.04 -8.61
N GLU A 48 8.97 7.48 -8.43
CA GLU A 48 8.57 8.86 -8.70
C GLU A 48 9.36 9.85 -7.84
N TYR A 49 9.47 9.57 -6.55
CA TYR A 49 10.19 10.47 -5.63
C TYR A 49 11.71 10.38 -5.79
N GLU A 50 12.23 9.23 -6.18
CA GLU A 50 13.64 9.09 -6.52
C GLU A 50 13.99 9.97 -7.74
N THR A 51 13.15 9.95 -8.78
CA THR A 51 13.32 10.77 -9.97
C THR A 51 13.34 12.28 -9.64
N LYS A 52 12.55 12.68 -8.66
CA LYS A 52 12.49 14.07 -8.19
C LYS A 52 13.60 14.44 -7.20
N GLU A 53 14.44 13.49 -6.84
CA GLU A 53 15.46 13.65 -5.78
C GLU A 53 14.83 14.00 -4.42
N MET A 54 13.66 13.43 -4.15
CA MET A 54 12.88 13.65 -2.92
C MET A 54 12.60 12.34 -2.17
N THR A 55 13.56 11.41 -2.20
CA THR A 55 13.40 10.10 -1.53
C THR A 55 13.10 10.24 -0.05
N TYR A 56 13.55 11.32 0.59
CA TYR A 56 13.30 11.59 2.00
C TYR A 56 11.79 11.67 2.30
N LYS A 57 10.99 12.16 1.37
CA LYS A 57 9.52 12.20 1.54
C LYS A 57 8.93 10.78 1.50
N TYR A 58 9.37 9.96 0.56
CA TYR A 58 8.96 8.57 0.50
C TYR A 58 9.38 7.81 1.75
N ASP A 59 10.62 8.03 2.21
CA ASP A 59 11.14 7.39 3.42
C ASP A 59 10.29 7.73 4.65
N ALA A 60 9.92 9.00 4.81
CA ALA A 60 9.05 9.42 5.92
C ALA A 60 7.69 8.72 5.86
N PHE A 61 7.10 8.67 4.70
CA PHE A 61 5.82 7.98 4.46
C PHE A 61 5.93 6.50 4.82
N LYS A 62 6.95 5.81 4.32
CA LYS A 62 7.18 4.39 4.58
C LYS A 62 7.42 4.11 6.05
N MET A 63 8.28 4.91 6.70
CA MET A 63 8.55 4.76 8.12
C MET A 63 7.29 4.85 8.97
N HIS A 64 6.38 5.75 8.61
CA HIS A 64 5.14 5.92 9.38
C HIS A 64 4.12 4.80 9.09
N TYR A 65 3.77 4.61 7.81
CA TYR A 65 2.66 3.71 7.45
C TYR A 65 3.05 2.24 7.38
N ILE A 66 4.30 1.93 7.08
CA ILE A 66 4.76 0.54 6.97
C ILE A 66 5.50 0.10 8.23
N ASP A 67 6.44 0.91 8.69
CA ASP A 67 7.30 0.55 9.82
C ASP A 67 6.71 0.93 11.19
N GLY A 68 5.65 1.73 11.20
CA GLY A 68 4.95 2.09 12.44
C GLY A 68 5.60 3.17 13.28
N ALA A 69 6.56 3.91 12.73
CA ALA A 69 7.23 4.99 13.46
C ALA A 69 6.31 6.21 13.65
N SER A 70 6.45 6.89 14.78
CA SER A 70 5.73 8.15 15.01
C SER A 70 6.35 9.26 14.17
N TYR A 71 5.59 10.32 13.90
CA TYR A 71 6.12 11.46 13.17
C TYR A 71 7.24 12.16 13.94
N GLU A 72 7.18 12.13 15.26
CA GLU A 72 8.24 12.69 16.11
C GLU A 72 9.56 11.93 15.93
N GLU A 73 9.49 10.58 15.93
CA GLU A 73 10.66 9.74 15.67
C GLU A 73 11.25 10.00 14.29
N ILE A 74 10.38 10.10 13.28
CA ILE A 74 10.80 10.36 11.91
C ILE A 74 11.48 11.72 11.78
N ALA A 75 10.91 12.74 12.42
CA ALA A 75 11.50 14.08 12.42
C ALA A 75 12.92 14.07 13.03
N ASP A 76 13.11 13.31 14.11
CA ASP A 76 14.42 13.14 14.74
C ASP A 76 15.40 12.42 13.80
N ILE A 77 14.97 11.32 13.20
CA ILE A 77 15.82 10.54 12.27
C ILE A 77 16.23 11.38 11.06
N GLN A 78 15.29 12.14 10.51
CA GLN A 78 15.53 12.94 9.31
C GLN A 78 16.06 14.35 9.60
N ASN A 79 16.19 14.69 10.88
CA ASN A 79 16.68 15.98 11.32
C ASN A 79 15.90 17.14 10.68
N CYS A 80 14.58 17.11 10.82
CA CYS A 80 13.69 18.13 10.27
C CYS A 80 12.67 18.59 11.31
N GLY A 81 11.86 19.58 10.93
CA GLY A 81 10.83 20.13 11.81
C GLY A 81 9.77 19.11 12.19
N LYS A 82 9.23 19.26 13.38
CA LYS A 82 8.27 18.32 14.01
C LYS A 82 7.05 18.00 13.12
N ASN A 83 6.58 18.99 12.38
CA ASN A 83 5.37 18.83 11.56
C ASN A 83 5.66 18.46 10.09
N THR A 84 6.94 18.42 9.73
CA THR A 84 7.34 18.19 8.33
C THR A 84 7.05 16.79 7.83
N PRO A 85 7.40 15.71 8.56
CA PRO A 85 7.09 14.36 8.08
C PRO A 85 5.59 14.11 7.90
N SER A 86 4.74 14.67 8.74
CA SER A 86 3.30 14.48 8.61
C SER A 86 2.75 15.14 7.34
N ARG A 87 3.27 16.30 6.96
CA ARG A 87 2.88 16.97 5.71
C ARG A 87 3.29 16.15 4.50
N TRP A 88 4.51 15.63 4.49
CA TRP A 88 4.98 14.75 3.41
C TRP A 88 4.14 13.48 3.32
N SER A 89 3.84 12.87 4.47
CA SER A 89 3.04 11.64 4.52
C SER A 89 1.63 11.87 3.98
N LYS A 90 1.01 13.00 4.28
CA LYS A 90 -0.31 13.35 3.74
C LYS A 90 -0.28 13.52 2.22
N GLU A 91 0.78 14.12 1.68
CA GLU A 91 0.98 14.23 0.24
C GLU A 91 1.05 12.83 -0.40
N LEU A 92 1.85 11.94 0.18
CA LEU A 92 2.08 10.61 -0.38
C LEU A 92 0.88 9.68 -0.21
N ILE A 93 0.18 9.76 0.92
CA ILE A 93 -1.03 8.95 1.11
C ILE A 93 -2.10 9.32 0.09
N ARG A 94 -2.19 10.59 -0.28
CA ARG A 94 -3.10 11.05 -1.33
C ARG A 94 -2.73 10.43 -2.67
N LYS A 95 -1.46 10.41 -3.02
CA LYS A 95 -0.97 9.78 -4.26
C LYS A 95 -1.21 8.27 -4.24
N MET A 96 -0.98 7.62 -3.10
CA MET A 96 -1.29 6.19 -2.94
C MET A 96 -2.77 5.91 -3.15
N SER A 97 -3.64 6.76 -2.60
CA SER A 97 -5.09 6.61 -2.75
C SER A 97 -5.51 6.68 -4.22
N VAL A 98 -4.91 7.58 -5.00
CA VAL A 98 -5.16 7.66 -6.44
C VAL A 98 -4.71 6.38 -7.15
N LYS A 99 -3.52 5.88 -6.81
CA LYS A 99 -2.98 4.66 -7.43
C LYS A 99 -3.82 3.43 -7.12
N LEU A 100 -4.37 3.33 -5.92
CA LEU A 100 -5.15 2.15 -5.49
C LEU A 100 -6.62 2.22 -5.88
N PHE A 101 -7.22 3.41 -5.83
CA PHE A 101 -8.67 3.58 -5.95
C PHE A 101 -9.09 4.51 -7.07
N GLY A 102 -8.15 5.21 -7.71
CA GLY A 102 -8.45 6.21 -8.71
C GLY A 102 -8.91 7.53 -8.09
N ILE A 103 -9.21 8.51 -8.95
CA ILE A 103 -9.60 9.85 -8.51
C ILE A 103 -10.89 9.85 -7.69
N ASP A 104 -11.87 9.05 -8.08
CA ASP A 104 -13.15 8.94 -7.36
C ASP A 104 -12.98 8.42 -5.93
N GLY A 105 -11.99 7.53 -5.73
CA GLY A 105 -11.66 7.00 -4.41
C GLY A 105 -11.08 8.06 -3.47
N VAL A 106 -10.36 9.03 -4.00
CA VAL A 106 -9.73 10.12 -3.21
C VAL A 106 -10.78 11.07 -2.66
N GLU A 107 -11.82 11.35 -3.42
CA GLU A 107 -12.89 12.27 -2.99
C GLU A 107 -13.69 11.75 -1.78
N LYS A 108 -13.61 10.46 -1.48
CA LYS A 108 -14.31 9.83 -0.35
C LYS A 108 -13.52 9.89 0.96
N TYR A 109 -12.33 10.38 0.93
CA TYR A 109 -11.49 10.57 2.10
C TYR A 109 -11.42 12.09 2.46
#